data_b7c22ffcd8675043de9aa3b6e4983eae
#
_entry.id   b7c22ffcd8675043de9aa3b6e4983eae
#
_cell.length_a   1.000
_cell.length_b   1.000
_cell.length_c   1.000
_cell.angle_alpha   90.00
_cell.angle_beta   90.00
_cell.angle_gamma   90.00
#
_symmetry.space_group_name_H-M   'P 1'
#
loop_
_entity.id
_entity.type
_entity.pdbx_description
1 polymer ?
#
loop_
_entity_poly.entity_id
_entity_poly.type
_entity_poly.pdbx_seq_one_letter_code
_entity_poly.pdbx_strand_id
1 'polypeptide(L)'
;MLGEVTTVYVFLIELGSLLLYCYRVFGVRRRIPSTLLVGIACFAVYYAVNKLADNNVAVNIIFGFLVNYVILKLGFKVNVKSAVFHSVLLAGVLTATEFIGILLISGFFGINIADYRSNDVLYAMAAVIAKTLYLISCLVISNFTSREKQHIDHGHSWYLLISPFSSVYIIVLIAKLSLLVDISGTLAYACIGGSVLLFISDIMVFAVYENMQRKSEEIMKVNMERQREDINRDYYAVLDKQNENMHIMVHDIKNHLGVIESIADNDKVTAYIGELCSNIGKYYAVSQLTGNKMLDIIIGKYTALCSKNGLDFNAKALTSNLSFVHDSDISAM
;
A
#
# COMPACT_ATOMS: atom_id res chain seq x y z
N MET A 1 26.44 37.08 11.80
CA MET A 1 26.23 36.12 12.90
C MET A 1 24.77 35.65 13.00
N LEU A 2 23.78 36.55 13.08
CA LEU A 2 22.35 36.14 13.12
C LEU A 2 21.94 35.36 11.87
N GLY A 3 22.35 35.83 10.67
CA GLY A 3 22.02 35.13 9.41
C GLY A 3 22.58 33.71 9.30
N GLU A 4 23.80 33.45 9.81
CA GLU A 4 24.36 32.08 9.82
C GLU A 4 23.65 31.17 10.80
N VAL A 5 23.28 31.68 11.99
CA VAL A 5 22.48 30.94 12.97
C VAL A 5 21.11 30.61 12.39
N THR A 6 20.48 31.57 11.70
CA THR A 6 19.20 31.34 11.01
C THR A 6 19.30 30.26 9.93
N THR A 7 20.39 30.26 9.16
CA THR A 7 20.60 29.25 8.11
C THR A 7 20.74 27.85 8.71
N VAL A 8 21.48 27.67 9.78
CA VAL A 8 21.62 26.39 10.49
C VAL A 8 20.29 25.95 11.06
N TYR A 9 19.52 26.86 11.67
CA TYR A 9 18.17 26.59 12.15
C TYR A 9 17.23 26.07 11.03
N VAL A 10 17.23 26.74 9.88
CA VAL A 10 16.44 26.36 8.69
C VAL A 10 16.72 24.92 8.29
N PHE A 11 17.99 24.55 8.11
CA PHE A 11 18.38 23.19 7.72
C PHE A 11 18.02 22.14 8.78
N LEU A 12 18.13 22.45 10.05
CA LEU A 12 17.76 21.53 11.13
C LEU A 12 16.24 21.25 11.16
N ILE A 13 15.43 22.29 11.00
CA ILE A 13 13.97 22.13 10.97
C ILE A 13 13.52 21.41 9.71
N GLU A 14 14.12 21.66 8.55
CA GLU A 14 13.83 20.94 7.31
C GLU A 14 14.13 19.45 7.47
N LEU A 15 15.33 19.09 7.94
CA LEU A 15 15.68 17.70 8.19
C LEU A 15 14.73 17.05 9.20
N GLY A 16 14.45 17.74 10.32
CA GLY A 16 13.53 17.25 11.34
C GLY A 16 12.13 16.99 10.81
N SER A 17 11.58 17.93 10.03
CA SER A 17 10.27 17.83 9.41
C SER A 17 10.21 16.70 8.39
N LEU A 18 11.22 16.56 7.53
CA LEU A 18 11.34 15.48 6.56
C LEU A 18 11.40 14.11 7.24
N LEU A 19 12.27 13.95 8.24
CA LEU A 19 12.40 12.68 8.96
C LEU A 19 11.11 12.32 9.69
N LEU A 20 10.48 13.29 10.36
CA LEU A 20 9.22 13.10 11.07
C LEU A 20 8.11 12.63 10.11
N TYR A 21 8.02 13.27 8.94
CA TYR A 21 7.12 12.85 7.87
C TYR A 21 7.40 11.41 7.43
N CYS A 22 8.66 11.12 7.09
CA CYS A 22 9.06 9.81 6.60
C CYS A 22 8.84 8.70 7.63
N TYR A 23 9.09 8.96 8.92
CA TYR A 23 8.83 7.98 9.99
C TYR A 23 7.35 7.69 10.20
N ARG A 24 6.47 8.66 9.94
CA ARG A 24 5.03 8.47 10.05
C ARG A 24 4.44 7.73 8.85
N VAL A 25 4.94 8.03 7.66
CA VAL A 25 4.38 7.54 6.39
C VAL A 25 4.98 6.19 5.98
N PHE A 26 6.29 6.01 6.17
CA PHE A 26 7.01 4.85 5.65
C PHE A 26 7.61 3.96 6.74
N GLY A 27 7.77 2.68 6.44
CA GLY A 27 8.53 1.76 7.26
C GLY A 27 10.04 2.01 7.12
N VAL A 28 10.77 1.94 8.22
CA VAL A 28 12.22 2.15 8.24
C VAL A 28 12.93 0.98 7.57
N ARG A 29 13.86 1.25 6.68
CA ARG A 29 14.70 0.24 6.02
C ARG A 29 15.90 -0.15 6.86
N ARG A 30 16.45 0.80 7.62
CA ARG A 30 17.63 0.66 8.47
C ARG A 30 17.29 0.97 9.92
N ARG A 31 18.23 0.72 10.85
CA ARG A 31 18.08 1.16 12.24
C ARG A 31 17.95 2.69 12.29
N ILE A 32 17.14 3.20 13.21
CA ILE A 32 16.87 4.64 13.39
C ILE A 32 18.15 5.50 13.38
N PRO A 33 19.22 5.17 14.15
CA PRO A 33 20.42 5.99 14.15
C PRO A 33 21.14 6.02 12.80
N SER A 34 21.12 4.95 12.01
CA SER A 34 21.73 4.95 10.68
C SER A 34 20.94 5.77 9.66
N THR A 35 19.61 5.84 9.79
CA THR A 35 18.77 6.70 8.94
C THR A 35 19.00 8.17 9.27
N LEU A 36 19.14 8.50 10.56
CA LEU A 36 19.48 9.85 11.03
C LEU A 36 20.86 10.29 10.49
N LEU A 37 21.88 9.42 10.56
CA LEU A 37 23.22 9.70 10.02
C LEU A 37 23.18 9.97 8.50
N VAL A 38 22.42 9.19 7.73
CA VAL A 38 22.22 9.45 6.29
C VAL A 38 21.57 10.81 6.09
N GLY A 39 20.55 11.15 6.86
CA GLY A 39 19.89 12.44 6.81
C GLY A 39 20.85 13.59 7.07
N ILE A 40 21.62 13.53 8.16
CA ILE A 40 22.60 14.55 8.52
C ILE A 40 23.68 14.70 7.42
N ALA A 41 24.21 13.58 6.89
CA ALA A 41 25.21 13.62 5.82
C ALA A 41 24.66 14.28 4.55
N CYS A 42 23.44 13.91 4.13
CA CYS A 42 22.78 14.50 2.96
C CYS A 42 22.54 16.02 3.15
N PHE A 43 22.07 16.44 4.33
CA PHE A 43 21.84 17.85 4.61
C PHE A 43 23.13 18.64 4.77
N ALA A 44 24.22 18.05 5.27
CA ALA A 44 25.54 18.70 5.30
C ALA A 44 26.04 18.98 3.87
N VAL A 45 25.88 18.03 2.96
CA VAL A 45 26.20 18.23 1.52
C VAL A 45 25.29 19.32 0.92
N TYR A 46 24.00 19.29 1.22
CA TYR A 46 23.06 20.30 0.75
C TYR A 46 23.43 21.71 1.22
N TYR A 47 23.78 21.86 2.50
CA TYR A 47 24.27 23.13 3.06
C TYR A 47 25.53 23.62 2.33
N ALA A 48 26.51 22.73 2.11
CA ALA A 48 27.74 23.08 1.43
C ALA A 48 27.49 23.55 -0.01
N VAL A 49 26.64 22.84 -0.76
CA VAL A 49 26.28 23.19 -2.13
C VAL A 49 25.55 24.54 -2.17
N ASN A 50 24.59 24.74 -1.27
CA ASN A 50 23.83 25.99 -1.20
C ASN A 50 24.77 27.21 -0.95
N LYS A 51 25.74 27.04 -0.05
CA LYS A 51 26.75 28.08 0.23
C LYS A 51 27.66 28.35 -0.98
N LEU A 52 28.09 27.32 -1.71
CA LEU A 52 28.92 27.44 -2.92
C LEU A 52 28.16 28.05 -4.10
N ALA A 53 26.85 27.85 -4.17
CA ALA A 53 25.99 28.38 -5.24
C ALA A 53 25.43 29.78 -4.92
N ASP A 54 25.94 30.50 -3.96
CA ASP A 54 25.45 31.82 -3.51
C ASP A 54 23.94 31.87 -3.25
N ASN A 55 23.40 30.80 -2.67
CA ASN A 55 21.97 30.65 -2.41
C ASN A 55 21.09 30.79 -3.67
N ASN A 56 21.57 30.32 -4.82
CA ASN A 56 20.80 30.33 -6.06
C ASN A 56 19.52 29.50 -5.91
N VAL A 57 18.37 30.12 -6.12
CA VAL A 57 17.04 29.52 -5.92
C VAL A 57 16.85 28.24 -6.73
N ALA A 58 17.28 28.22 -8.01
CA ALA A 58 17.11 27.03 -8.85
C ALA A 58 17.98 25.87 -8.38
N VAL A 59 19.23 26.13 -7.97
CA VAL A 59 20.14 25.14 -7.42
C VAL A 59 19.58 24.60 -6.11
N ASN A 60 19.05 25.47 -5.26
CA ASN A 60 18.47 25.08 -3.97
C ASN A 60 17.28 24.12 -4.15
N ILE A 61 16.35 24.40 -5.05
CA ILE A 61 15.18 23.56 -5.34
C ILE A 61 15.62 22.19 -5.88
N ILE A 62 16.52 22.15 -6.88
CA ILE A 62 16.99 20.90 -7.49
C ILE A 62 17.71 20.03 -6.46
N PHE A 63 18.63 20.61 -5.69
CA PHE A 63 19.34 19.85 -4.65
C PHE A 63 18.44 19.44 -3.50
N GLY A 64 17.49 20.28 -3.08
CA GLY A 64 16.50 19.94 -2.09
C GLY A 64 15.67 18.72 -2.50
N PHE A 65 15.23 18.68 -3.76
CA PHE A 65 14.55 17.50 -4.33
C PHE A 65 15.45 16.25 -4.28
N LEU A 66 16.70 16.37 -4.74
CA LEU A 66 17.64 15.24 -4.76
C LEU A 66 17.92 14.70 -3.36
N VAL A 67 18.12 15.59 -2.38
CA VAL A 67 18.34 15.22 -0.97
C VAL A 67 17.12 14.48 -0.41
N ASN A 68 15.92 15.00 -0.61
CA ASN A 68 14.68 14.35 -0.20
C ASN A 68 14.57 12.95 -0.81
N TYR A 69 14.83 12.82 -2.12
CA TYR A 69 14.79 11.53 -2.82
C TYR A 69 15.82 10.53 -2.25
N VAL A 70 17.05 10.96 -2.04
CA VAL A 70 18.14 10.10 -1.52
C VAL A 70 17.80 9.62 -0.11
N ILE A 71 17.32 10.51 0.78
CA ILE A 71 16.95 10.16 2.15
C ILE A 71 15.79 9.15 2.14
N LEU A 72 14.75 9.36 1.32
CA LEU A 72 13.63 8.44 1.17
C LEU A 72 14.10 7.07 0.69
N LYS A 73 14.94 7.02 -0.33
CA LYS A 73 15.37 5.76 -0.95
C LYS A 73 16.34 4.96 -0.11
N LEU A 74 17.27 5.63 0.59
CA LEU A 74 18.29 4.98 1.42
C LEU A 74 17.82 4.68 2.84
N GLY A 75 16.98 5.54 3.41
CA GLY A 75 16.51 5.44 4.80
C GLY A 75 15.25 4.59 4.98
N PHE A 76 14.36 4.58 3.99
CA PHE A 76 13.03 4.02 4.13
C PHE A 76 12.72 2.95 3.08
N LYS A 77 11.70 2.10 3.37
CA LYS A 77 11.22 1.07 2.44
C LYS A 77 10.20 1.70 1.48
N VAL A 78 10.69 2.30 0.41
CA VAL A 78 9.87 3.03 -0.56
C VAL A 78 10.21 2.61 -1.98
N ASN A 79 9.20 2.46 -2.85
CA ASN A 79 9.37 2.24 -4.28
C ASN A 79 9.90 3.51 -4.96
N VAL A 80 10.58 3.36 -6.11
CA VAL A 80 11.18 4.50 -6.86
C VAL A 80 10.12 5.54 -7.20
N LYS A 81 8.98 5.13 -7.74
CA LYS A 81 7.89 6.02 -8.14
C LYS A 81 7.32 6.81 -6.97
N SER A 82 7.05 6.13 -5.85
CA SER A 82 6.58 6.75 -4.61
C SER A 82 7.64 7.69 -4.03
N ALA A 83 8.93 7.31 -4.03
CA ALA A 83 10.01 8.18 -3.57
C ALA A 83 10.10 9.47 -4.40
N VAL A 84 9.98 9.39 -5.73
CA VAL A 84 9.95 10.57 -6.61
C VAL A 84 8.73 11.43 -6.29
N PHE A 85 7.53 10.82 -6.19
CA PHE A 85 6.30 11.55 -5.90
C PHE A 85 6.39 12.34 -4.59
N HIS A 86 6.75 11.68 -3.50
CA HIS A 86 6.86 12.34 -2.20
C HIS A 86 8.00 13.38 -2.15
N SER A 87 9.10 13.15 -2.87
CA SER A 87 10.19 14.14 -2.95
C SER A 87 9.77 15.40 -3.69
N VAL A 88 9.03 15.29 -4.78
CA VAL A 88 8.49 16.42 -5.54
C VAL A 88 7.45 17.17 -4.72
N LEU A 89 6.52 16.43 -4.09
CA LEU A 89 5.50 17.02 -3.23
C LEU A 89 6.13 17.83 -2.09
N LEU A 90 7.07 17.25 -1.35
CA LEU A 90 7.73 17.92 -0.23
C LEU A 90 8.55 19.13 -0.68
N ALA A 91 9.22 19.06 -1.84
CA ALA A 91 9.90 20.20 -2.43
C ALA A 91 8.93 21.31 -2.83
N GLY A 92 7.76 20.94 -3.38
CA GLY A 92 6.69 21.90 -3.72
C GLY A 92 6.13 22.59 -2.49
N VAL A 93 5.79 21.82 -1.44
CA VAL A 93 5.30 22.35 -0.17
C VAL A 93 6.34 23.26 0.49
N LEU A 94 7.61 22.86 0.48
CA LEU A 94 8.71 23.66 1.03
C LEU A 94 8.81 25.02 0.31
N THR A 95 8.88 25.03 -1.01
CA THR A 95 8.96 26.26 -1.81
C THR A 95 7.74 27.16 -1.62
N ALA A 96 6.54 26.57 -1.56
CA ALA A 96 5.33 27.34 -1.31
C ALA A 96 5.31 28.02 0.07
N THR A 97 5.69 27.26 1.12
CA THR A 97 5.72 27.82 2.48
C THR A 97 6.80 28.87 2.65
N GLU A 98 7.98 28.73 2.02
CA GLU A 98 9.02 29.76 2.00
C GLU A 98 8.53 31.04 1.34
N PHE A 99 7.91 30.92 0.16
CA PHE A 99 7.39 32.08 -0.53
C PHE A 99 6.26 32.77 0.23
N ILE A 100 5.34 32.03 0.83
CA ILE A 100 4.30 32.58 1.70
C ILE A 100 4.93 33.33 2.89
N GLY A 101 5.95 32.77 3.53
CA GLY A 101 6.65 33.40 4.64
C GLY A 101 7.28 34.77 4.26
N ILE A 102 7.93 34.81 3.09
CA ILE A 102 8.51 36.04 2.54
C ILE A 102 7.44 37.09 2.24
N LEU A 103 6.36 36.68 1.56
CA LEU A 103 5.24 37.57 1.22
C LEU A 103 4.55 38.14 2.46
N LEU A 104 4.34 37.33 3.50
CA LEU A 104 3.74 37.79 4.76
C LEU A 104 4.58 38.86 5.43
N ILE A 105 5.90 38.68 5.52
CA ILE A 105 6.81 39.66 6.11
C ILE A 105 6.88 40.92 5.24
N SER A 106 7.04 40.75 3.92
CA SER A 106 7.06 41.89 2.97
C SER A 106 5.77 42.72 3.05
N GLY A 107 4.60 42.05 3.08
CA GLY A 107 3.31 42.74 3.16
C GLY A 107 3.07 43.43 4.52
N PHE A 108 3.49 42.80 5.62
CA PHE A 108 3.31 43.34 6.97
C PHE A 108 4.20 44.57 7.22
N PHE A 109 5.45 44.54 6.78
CA PHE A 109 6.42 45.64 6.98
C PHE A 109 6.45 46.65 5.82
N GLY A 110 5.73 46.39 4.72
CA GLY A 110 5.73 47.27 3.54
C GLY A 110 7.08 47.32 2.80
N ILE A 111 7.86 46.24 2.84
CA ILE A 111 9.21 46.14 2.30
C ILE A 111 9.19 45.36 0.99
N ASN A 112 10.00 45.77 0.03
CA ASN A 112 10.15 45.03 -1.21
C ASN A 112 10.69 43.62 -0.98
N ILE A 113 10.15 42.66 -1.72
CA ILE A 113 10.60 41.24 -1.64
C ILE A 113 12.11 41.12 -1.94
N ALA A 114 12.68 42.01 -2.74
CA ALA A 114 14.12 42.01 -3.03
C ALA A 114 14.98 42.33 -1.81
N ASP A 115 14.46 43.19 -0.90
CA ASP A 115 15.23 43.76 0.21
C ASP A 115 15.16 42.96 1.50
N TYR A 116 14.26 41.96 1.62
CA TYR A 116 14.10 41.19 2.85
C TYR A 116 15.40 40.45 3.31
N ARG A 117 16.25 40.02 2.33
CA ARG A 117 17.53 39.35 2.59
C ARG A 117 18.63 40.25 3.14
N SER A 118 18.53 41.52 2.89
CA SER A 118 19.52 42.51 3.38
C SER A 118 19.41 42.74 4.88
N ASN A 119 18.26 42.42 5.49
CA ASN A 119 18.03 42.56 6.92
C ASN A 119 17.95 41.20 7.60
N ASP A 120 18.97 40.83 8.38
CA ASP A 120 19.09 39.56 9.11
C ASP A 120 17.86 39.25 9.97
N VAL A 121 17.21 40.27 10.55
CA VAL A 121 16.02 40.09 11.41
C VAL A 121 14.80 39.69 10.59
N LEU A 122 14.54 40.39 9.48
CA LEU A 122 13.41 40.08 8.59
C LEU A 122 13.57 38.70 7.94
N TYR A 123 14.81 38.38 7.53
CA TYR A 123 15.11 37.05 7.03
C TYR A 123 14.84 35.97 8.09
N ALA A 124 15.23 36.16 9.32
CA ALA A 124 15.00 35.24 10.41
C ALA A 124 13.46 35.06 10.69
N MET A 125 12.71 36.15 10.70
CA MET A 125 11.25 36.11 10.90
C MET A 125 10.55 35.34 9.76
N ALA A 126 10.90 35.65 8.52
CA ALA A 126 10.34 34.94 7.36
C ALA A 126 10.67 33.43 7.41
N ALA A 127 11.91 33.08 7.75
CA ALA A 127 12.36 31.71 7.90
C ALA A 127 11.58 30.94 8.99
N VAL A 128 11.38 31.55 10.16
CA VAL A 128 10.62 30.93 11.26
C VAL A 128 9.16 30.65 10.82
N ILE A 129 8.50 31.63 10.19
CA ILE A 129 7.13 31.46 9.70
C ILE A 129 7.09 30.34 8.65
N ALA A 130 7.96 30.39 7.66
CA ALA A 130 8.01 29.40 6.58
C ALA A 130 8.24 27.97 7.10
N LYS A 131 9.21 27.78 8.03
CA LYS A 131 9.53 26.45 8.55
C LYS A 131 8.48 25.91 9.51
N THR A 132 7.80 26.76 10.27
CA THR A 132 6.63 26.33 11.07
C THR A 132 5.46 25.89 10.17
N LEU A 133 5.17 26.63 9.12
CA LEU A 133 4.17 26.23 8.13
C LEU A 133 4.55 24.92 7.44
N TYR A 134 5.80 24.75 7.07
CA TYR A 134 6.29 23.49 6.48
C TYR A 134 6.13 22.30 7.42
N LEU A 135 6.52 22.44 8.69
CA LEU A 135 6.35 21.41 9.71
C LEU A 135 4.87 21.02 9.89
N ILE A 136 4.00 22.02 10.01
CA ILE A 136 2.54 21.80 10.14
C ILE A 136 2.03 21.06 8.90
N SER A 137 2.44 21.45 7.70
CA SER A 137 2.06 20.81 6.45
C SER A 137 2.50 19.34 6.40
N CYS A 138 3.74 19.05 6.78
CA CYS A 138 4.26 17.68 6.88
C CYS A 138 3.44 16.84 7.86
N LEU A 139 3.03 17.40 9.01
CA LEU A 139 2.18 16.75 9.98
C LEU A 139 0.77 16.47 9.44
N VAL A 140 0.16 17.45 8.79
CA VAL A 140 -1.17 17.32 8.19
C VAL A 140 -1.14 16.23 7.10
N ILE A 141 -0.22 16.33 6.16
CA ILE A 141 -0.09 15.35 5.07
C ILE A 141 0.17 13.95 5.63
N SER A 142 1.05 13.81 6.64
CA SER A 142 1.34 12.50 7.25
C SER A 142 0.14 11.84 7.94
N ASN A 143 -0.84 12.62 8.40
CA ASN A 143 -2.05 12.06 9.02
C ASN A 143 -3.03 11.47 7.99
N PHE A 144 -2.99 11.93 6.74
CA PHE A 144 -3.82 11.36 5.67
C PHE A 144 -3.23 10.06 5.09
N THR A 145 -1.94 9.78 5.35
CA THR A 145 -1.24 8.61 4.80
C THR A 145 -1.25 7.46 5.81
N SER A 146 -1.75 6.29 5.43
CA SER A 146 -1.69 5.11 6.31
C SER A 146 -0.41 4.29 6.06
N ARG A 147 0.19 3.77 7.15
CA ARG A 147 1.47 3.02 7.17
C ARG A 147 1.52 1.74 6.32
N GLU A 148 0.39 1.18 5.92
CA GLU A 148 0.28 -0.21 5.43
C GLU A 148 0.52 -0.39 3.90
N LYS A 149 0.91 0.68 3.16
CA LYS A 149 0.70 0.76 1.73
C LYS A 149 1.94 0.75 0.85
N GLN A 150 2.80 -0.25 0.98
CA GLN A 150 4.10 -0.22 0.28
C GLN A 150 4.16 -0.92 -1.09
N HIS A 151 3.10 -1.55 -1.62
CA HIS A 151 3.30 -2.52 -2.71
C HIS A 151 2.50 -2.34 -4.00
N ILE A 152 1.68 -1.30 -4.15
CA ILE A 152 0.88 -1.19 -5.38
C ILE A 152 1.50 -0.19 -6.34
N ASP A 153 2.05 -0.72 -7.42
CA ASP A 153 2.69 0.01 -8.50
C ASP A 153 1.64 0.35 -9.58
N HIS A 154 1.00 1.53 -9.46
CA HIS A 154 0.07 2.01 -10.49
C HIS A 154 0.80 2.92 -11.46
N GLY A 155 1.02 2.42 -12.68
CA GLY A 155 1.71 3.11 -13.75
C GLY A 155 1.07 4.43 -14.22
N HIS A 156 -0.13 4.77 -13.74
CA HIS A 156 -0.90 5.91 -14.23
C HIS A 156 -0.93 7.13 -13.28
N SER A 157 -0.37 7.05 -12.08
CA SER A 157 -0.44 8.17 -11.11
C SER A 157 0.63 9.25 -11.32
N TRP A 158 1.54 9.07 -12.26
CA TRP A 158 2.63 10.02 -12.52
C TRP A 158 2.15 11.37 -13.03
N TYR A 159 0.99 11.45 -13.70
CA TYR A 159 0.41 12.72 -14.19
C TYR A 159 0.04 13.67 -13.03
N LEU A 160 -0.20 13.16 -11.84
CA LEU A 160 -0.47 13.99 -10.65
C LEU A 160 0.76 14.81 -10.22
N LEU A 161 1.96 14.42 -10.66
CA LEU A 161 3.19 15.21 -10.44
C LEU A 161 3.20 16.54 -11.18
N ILE A 162 2.39 16.69 -12.23
CA ILE A 162 2.33 17.92 -13.01
C ILE A 162 1.93 19.11 -12.12
N SER A 163 0.99 18.91 -11.17
CA SER A 163 0.55 19.97 -10.27
C SER A 163 1.67 20.55 -9.41
N PRO A 164 2.39 19.75 -8.55
CA PRO A 164 3.46 20.33 -7.75
C PRO A 164 4.64 20.86 -8.57
N PHE A 165 4.91 20.31 -9.76
CA PHE A 165 5.92 20.89 -10.66
C PHE A 165 5.49 22.26 -11.19
N SER A 166 4.22 22.38 -11.61
CA SER A 166 3.69 23.66 -12.10
C SER A 166 3.62 24.71 -11.01
N SER A 167 3.27 24.35 -9.77
CA SER A 167 3.25 25.27 -8.65
C SER A 167 4.64 25.80 -8.31
N VAL A 168 5.66 24.93 -8.25
CA VAL A 168 7.06 25.34 -8.07
C VAL A 168 7.50 26.29 -9.18
N TYR A 169 7.20 25.97 -10.45
CA TYR A 169 7.56 26.80 -11.58
C TYR A 169 6.93 28.19 -11.51
N ILE A 170 5.65 28.27 -11.20
CA ILE A 170 4.92 29.55 -11.06
C ILE A 170 5.50 30.37 -9.90
N ILE A 171 5.76 29.75 -8.75
CA ILE A 171 6.35 30.44 -7.59
C ILE A 171 7.73 31.02 -7.94
N VAL A 172 8.59 30.25 -8.63
CA VAL A 172 9.90 30.73 -9.08
C VAL A 172 9.79 31.89 -10.07
N LEU A 173 8.80 31.83 -10.99
CA LEU A 173 8.52 32.92 -11.90
C LEU A 173 8.11 34.21 -11.17
N ILE A 174 7.19 34.10 -10.21
CA ILE A 174 6.74 35.25 -9.41
C ILE A 174 7.91 35.81 -8.59
N ALA A 175 8.73 34.94 -7.99
CA ALA A 175 9.92 35.35 -7.25
C ALA A 175 10.96 36.10 -8.13
N LYS A 176 11.18 35.65 -9.38
CA LYS A 176 12.05 36.36 -10.33
C LYS A 176 11.43 37.68 -10.80
N LEU A 177 10.14 37.70 -11.06
CA LEU A 177 9.44 38.90 -11.48
C LEU A 177 9.46 39.97 -10.38
N SER A 178 9.39 39.58 -9.10
CA SER A 178 9.49 40.49 -7.96
C SER A 178 10.85 41.16 -7.79
N LEU A 179 11.90 40.61 -8.42
CA LEU A 179 13.21 41.26 -8.48
C LEU A 179 13.31 42.33 -9.59
N LEU A 180 12.44 42.25 -10.59
CA LEU A 180 12.44 43.16 -11.75
C LEU A 180 11.42 44.30 -11.63
N VAL A 181 10.35 44.06 -10.89
CA VAL A 181 9.22 44.97 -10.74
C VAL A 181 8.90 45.09 -9.23
N ASP A 182 8.75 46.31 -8.74
CA ASP A 182 8.32 46.58 -7.40
C ASP A 182 6.88 46.05 -7.19
N ILE A 183 6.78 44.90 -6.49
CA ILE A 183 5.48 44.31 -6.15
C ILE A 183 5.00 44.96 -4.85
N SER A 184 4.11 45.92 -4.95
CA SER A 184 3.54 46.63 -3.81
C SER A 184 2.02 46.62 -3.82
N GLY A 185 1.39 46.84 -2.65
CA GLY A 185 -0.04 47.05 -2.51
C GLY A 185 -0.89 45.86 -2.96
N THR A 186 -1.87 46.12 -3.82
CA THR A 186 -2.84 45.11 -4.28
C THR A 186 -2.23 43.93 -5.00
N LEU A 187 -1.14 44.13 -5.73
CA LEU A 187 -0.42 43.07 -6.45
C LEU A 187 0.24 42.09 -5.47
N ALA A 188 0.83 42.60 -4.38
CA ALA A 188 1.41 41.75 -3.32
C ALA A 188 0.34 40.83 -2.69
N TYR A 189 -0.83 41.34 -2.36
CA TYR A 189 -1.93 40.55 -1.82
C TYR A 189 -2.43 39.52 -2.84
N ALA A 190 -2.49 39.85 -4.11
CA ALA A 190 -2.85 38.89 -5.16
C ALA A 190 -1.82 37.76 -5.27
N CYS A 191 -0.52 38.05 -5.17
CA CYS A 191 0.54 37.03 -5.15
C CYS A 191 0.45 36.11 -3.92
N ILE A 192 0.13 36.68 -2.74
CA ILE A 192 -0.11 35.88 -1.52
C ILE A 192 -1.29 34.94 -1.73
N GLY A 193 -2.44 35.46 -2.19
CA GLY A 193 -3.63 34.67 -2.45
C GLY A 193 -3.37 33.55 -3.48
N GLY A 194 -2.68 33.86 -4.58
CA GLY A 194 -2.30 32.88 -5.58
C GLY A 194 -1.38 31.77 -5.03
N SER A 195 -0.40 32.13 -4.21
CA SER A 195 0.53 31.16 -3.58
C SER A 195 -0.18 30.26 -2.59
N VAL A 196 -1.12 30.78 -1.80
CA VAL A 196 -1.95 29.99 -0.89
C VAL A 196 -2.85 29.02 -1.68
N LEU A 197 -3.44 29.45 -2.79
CA LEU A 197 -4.25 28.57 -3.64
C LEU A 197 -3.42 27.44 -4.26
N LEU A 198 -2.22 27.75 -4.76
CA LEU A 198 -1.29 26.71 -5.27
C LEU A 198 -0.91 25.71 -4.18
N PHE A 199 -0.63 26.19 -2.97
CA PHE A 199 -0.33 25.35 -1.82
C PHE A 199 -1.50 24.41 -1.45
N ILE A 200 -2.73 24.96 -1.41
CA ILE A 200 -3.93 24.14 -1.17
C ILE A 200 -4.13 23.12 -2.29
N SER A 201 -3.91 23.52 -3.55
CA SER A 201 -3.98 22.62 -4.70
C SER A 201 -3.01 21.42 -4.56
N ASP A 202 -1.77 21.66 -4.15
CA ASP A 202 -0.78 20.60 -3.95
C ASP A 202 -1.19 19.60 -2.85
N ILE A 203 -1.76 20.11 -1.74
CA ILE A 203 -2.33 19.24 -0.69
C ILE A 203 -3.53 18.44 -1.21
N MET A 204 -4.41 19.03 -2.01
CA MET A 204 -5.56 18.32 -2.60
C MET A 204 -5.11 17.23 -3.57
N VAL A 205 -4.11 17.50 -4.40
CA VAL A 205 -3.53 16.49 -5.31
C VAL A 205 -2.98 15.31 -4.51
N PHE A 206 -2.30 15.59 -3.40
CA PHE A 206 -1.84 14.53 -2.50
C PHE A 206 -3.00 13.70 -1.94
N ALA A 207 -4.06 14.35 -1.45
CA ALA A 207 -5.24 13.66 -0.92
C ALA A 207 -5.93 12.79 -1.99
N VAL A 208 -6.01 13.27 -3.24
CA VAL A 208 -6.52 12.50 -4.37
C VAL A 208 -5.63 11.29 -4.65
N TYR A 209 -4.30 11.46 -4.68
CA TYR A 209 -3.35 10.39 -4.87
C TYR A 209 -3.52 9.28 -3.82
N GLU A 210 -3.57 9.65 -2.54
CA GLU A 210 -3.78 8.71 -1.45
C GLU A 210 -5.12 7.97 -1.55
N ASN A 211 -6.20 8.68 -1.90
CA ASN A 211 -7.52 8.06 -2.07
C ASN A 211 -7.55 7.08 -3.25
N MET A 212 -6.89 7.41 -4.36
CA MET A 212 -6.73 6.50 -5.50
C MET A 212 -5.96 5.24 -5.11
N GLN A 213 -4.89 5.37 -4.34
CA GLN A 213 -4.11 4.24 -3.84
C GLN A 213 -4.98 3.32 -2.97
N ARG A 214 -5.77 3.87 -2.05
CA ARG A 214 -6.71 3.12 -1.20
C ARG A 214 -7.72 2.32 -2.02
N LYS A 215 -8.42 2.98 -2.92
CA LYS A 215 -9.43 2.32 -3.76
C LYS A 215 -8.84 1.19 -4.59
N SER A 216 -7.63 1.38 -5.10
CA SER A 216 -6.98 0.35 -5.89
C SER A 216 -6.59 -0.88 -5.07
N GLU A 217 -6.14 -0.70 -3.81
CA GLU A 217 -5.89 -1.80 -2.88
C GLU A 217 -7.17 -2.59 -2.56
N GLU A 218 -8.27 -1.88 -2.32
CA GLU A 218 -9.58 -2.51 -2.08
C GLU A 218 -10.02 -3.34 -3.29
N ILE A 219 -9.92 -2.78 -4.50
CA ILE A 219 -10.26 -3.49 -5.74
C ILE A 219 -9.39 -4.74 -5.91
N MET A 220 -8.09 -4.64 -5.63
CA MET A 220 -7.18 -5.78 -5.73
C MET A 220 -7.52 -6.88 -4.72
N LYS A 221 -7.86 -6.54 -3.47
CA LYS A 221 -8.30 -7.50 -2.46
C LYS A 221 -9.58 -8.21 -2.91
N VAL A 222 -10.59 -7.46 -3.35
CA VAL A 222 -11.85 -8.02 -3.85
C VAL A 222 -11.63 -8.94 -5.05
N ASN A 223 -10.74 -8.57 -5.98
CA ASN A 223 -10.42 -9.40 -7.13
C ASN A 223 -9.71 -10.70 -6.72
N MET A 224 -8.80 -10.66 -5.75
CA MET A 224 -8.14 -11.85 -5.22
C MET A 224 -9.13 -12.79 -4.50
N GLU A 225 -10.08 -12.24 -3.76
CA GLU A 225 -11.14 -13.03 -3.11
C GLU A 225 -12.02 -13.71 -4.15
N ARG A 226 -12.47 -12.99 -5.19
CA ARG A 226 -13.24 -13.57 -6.29
C ARG A 226 -12.48 -14.69 -7.00
N GLN A 227 -11.21 -14.48 -7.31
CA GLN A 227 -10.39 -15.53 -7.93
C GLN A 227 -10.28 -16.78 -7.05
N ARG A 228 -10.16 -16.62 -5.73
CA ARG A 228 -10.16 -17.75 -4.80
C ARG A 228 -11.50 -18.49 -4.79
N GLU A 229 -12.61 -17.76 -4.80
CA GLU A 229 -13.94 -18.36 -4.88
C GLU A 229 -14.14 -19.13 -6.19
N ASP A 230 -13.72 -18.57 -7.32
CA ASP A 230 -13.81 -19.23 -8.62
C ASP A 230 -12.96 -20.51 -8.66
N ILE A 231 -11.72 -20.47 -8.19
CA ILE A 231 -10.84 -21.65 -8.09
C ILE A 231 -11.46 -22.72 -7.18
N ASN A 232 -12.04 -22.33 -6.05
CA ASN A 232 -12.70 -23.26 -5.14
C ASN A 232 -13.93 -23.90 -5.81
N ARG A 233 -14.75 -23.10 -6.52
CA ARG A 233 -15.92 -23.59 -7.26
C ARG A 233 -15.51 -24.62 -8.32
N ASP A 234 -14.49 -24.32 -9.11
CA ASP A 234 -13.99 -25.23 -10.14
C ASP A 234 -13.44 -26.51 -9.52
N TYR A 235 -12.72 -26.40 -8.42
CA TYR A 235 -12.19 -27.55 -7.68
C TYR A 235 -13.32 -28.47 -7.19
N TYR A 236 -14.38 -27.92 -6.60
CA TYR A 236 -15.53 -28.70 -6.17
C TYR A 236 -16.30 -29.33 -7.35
N ALA A 237 -16.43 -28.65 -8.46
CA ALA A 237 -17.06 -29.20 -9.66
C ALA A 237 -16.27 -30.41 -10.22
N VAL A 238 -14.93 -30.35 -10.20
CA VAL A 238 -14.06 -31.48 -10.59
C VAL A 238 -14.21 -32.64 -9.61
N LEU A 239 -14.22 -32.37 -8.29
CA LEU A 239 -14.43 -33.40 -7.28
C LEU A 239 -15.80 -34.11 -7.42
N ASP A 240 -16.88 -33.34 -7.66
CA ASP A 240 -18.22 -33.89 -7.89
C ASP A 240 -18.24 -34.83 -9.11
N LYS A 241 -17.61 -34.39 -10.21
CA LYS A 241 -17.51 -35.21 -11.41
C LYS A 241 -16.66 -36.47 -11.20
N GLN A 242 -15.57 -36.39 -10.47
CA GLN A 242 -14.77 -37.57 -10.11
C GLN A 242 -15.56 -38.54 -9.24
N ASN A 243 -16.33 -38.00 -8.27
CA ASN A 243 -17.15 -38.82 -7.39
C ASN A 243 -18.28 -39.54 -8.20
N GLU A 244 -18.94 -38.82 -9.10
CA GLU A 244 -19.95 -39.39 -10.00
C GLU A 244 -19.37 -40.52 -10.88
N ASN A 245 -18.18 -40.28 -11.48
CA ASN A 245 -17.50 -41.30 -12.28
C ASN A 245 -17.14 -42.54 -11.44
N MET A 246 -16.72 -42.33 -10.18
CA MET A 246 -16.40 -43.41 -9.26
C MET A 246 -17.67 -44.21 -8.91
N HIS A 247 -18.81 -43.54 -8.73
CA HIS A 247 -20.10 -44.19 -8.52
C HIS A 247 -20.50 -45.12 -9.69
N ILE A 248 -20.35 -44.63 -10.92
CA ILE A 248 -20.63 -45.40 -12.13
C ILE A 248 -19.70 -46.63 -12.20
N MET A 249 -18.39 -46.42 -11.99
CA MET A 249 -17.38 -47.49 -12.03
C MET A 249 -17.68 -48.60 -10.99
N VAL A 250 -18.03 -48.22 -9.77
CA VAL A 250 -18.34 -49.17 -8.70
C VAL A 250 -19.61 -49.95 -9.01
N HIS A 251 -20.64 -49.29 -9.59
CA HIS A 251 -21.84 -49.95 -10.05
C HIS A 251 -21.51 -51.00 -11.13
N ASP A 252 -20.72 -50.64 -12.12
CA ASP A 252 -20.32 -51.55 -13.20
C ASP A 252 -19.50 -52.75 -12.71
N ILE A 253 -18.55 -52.49 -11.78
CA ILE A 253 -17.77 -53.56 -11.13
C ILE A 253 -18.72 -54.54 -10.41
N LYS A 254 -19.71 -54.03 -9.63
CA LYS A 254 -20.69 -54.87 -8.95
C LYS A 254 -21.49 -55.71 -9.92
N ASN A 255 -21.93 -55.14 -11.06
CA ASN A 255 -22.64 -55.88 -12.08
C ASN A 255 -21.79 -56.98 -12.73
N HIS A 256 -20.53 -56.68 -13.05
CA HIS A 256 -19.60 -57.69 -13.56
C HIS A 256 -19.34 -58.81 -12.55
N LEU A 257 -19.13 -58.51 -11.29
CA LEU A 257 -18.96 -59.49 -10.23
C LEU A 257 -20.22 -60.36 -10.08
N GLY A 258 -21.41 -59.81 -10.15
CA GLY A 258 -22.68 -60.56 -10.14
C GLY A 258 -22.82 -61.53 -11.33
N VAL A 259 -22.37 -61.12 -12.52
CA VAL A 259 -22.34 -62.02 -13.67
C VAL A 259 -21.33 -63.16 -13.49
N ILE A 260 -20.15 -62.88 -12.97
CA ILE A 260 -19.11 -63.90 -12.66
C ILE A 260 -19.63 -64.88 -11.60
N GLU A 261 -20.30 -64.38 -10.57
CA GLU A 261 -20.94 -65.22 -9.53
C GLU A 261 -21.96 -66.15 -10.09
N SER A 262 -22.79 -65.71 -11.08
CA SER A 262 -23.81 -66.54 -11.72
C SER A 262 -23.24 -67.60 -12.65
N ILE A 263 -22.01 -67.46 -13.11
CA ILE A 263 -21.36 -68.43 -14.01
C ILE A 263 -20.42 -69.37 -13.23
N ALA A 264 -20.01 -68.98 -12.00
CA ALA A 264 -19.07 -69.73 -11.18
C ALA A 264 -19.75 -70.91 -10.54
N ASP A 265 -19.33 -72.11 -10.97
CA ASP A 265 -19.83 -73.43 -10.41
C ASP A 265 -18.93 -73.89 -9.24
N ASN A 266 -18.40 -72.94 -8.41
CA ASN A 266 -17.48 -73.23 -7.35
C ASN A 266 -17.76 -72.35 -6.12
N ASP A 267 -18.13 -72.97 -5.00
CA ASP A 267 -18.47 -72.32 -3.70
C ASP A 267 -17.39 -71.36 -3.18
N LYS A 268 -16.09 -71.62 -3.48
CA LYS A 268 -15.00 -70.75 -3.07
C LYS A 268 -14.94 -69.44 -3.84
N VAL A 269 -15.32 -69.48 -5.13
CA VAL A 269 -15.33 -68.26 -5.96
C VAL A 269 -16.55 -67.41 -5.55
N THR A 270 -17.69 -68.00 -5.33
CA THR A 270 -18.89 -67.33 -4.81
C THR A 270 -18.66 -66.65 -3.46
N ALA A 271 -18.00 -67.35 -2.51
CA ALA A 271 -17.62 -66.73 -1.24
C ALA A 271 -16.69 -65.56 -1.37
N TYR A 272 -15.67 -65.63 -2.24
CA TYR A 272 -14.71 -64.56 -2.48
C TYR A 272 -15.33 -63.33 -3.15
N ILE A 273 -16.22 -63.53 -4.09
CA ILE A 273 -17.00 -62.45 -4.75
C ILE A 273 -17.91 -61.76 -3.75
N GLY A 274 -18.60 -62.53 -2.88
CA GLY A 274 -19.42 -62.01 -1.80
C GLY A 274 -18.66 -61.11 -0.84
N GLU A 275 -17.44 -61.53 -0.46
CA GLU A 275 -16.54 -60.74 0.35
C GLU A 275 -16.09 -59.42 -0.36
N LEU A 276 -15.74 -59.48 -1.64
CA LEU A 276 -15.38 -58.33 -2.45
C LEU A 276 -16.53 -57.33 -2.56
N CYS A 277 -17.74 -57.82 -2.86
CA CYS A 277 -18.94 -56.98 -2.94
C CYS A 277 -19.28 -56.33 -1.61
N SER A 278 -19.13 -57.07 -0.48
CA SER A 278 -19.30 -56.51 0.87
C SER A 278 -18.29 -55.41 1.19
N ASN A 279 -17.03 -55.62 0.84
CA ASN A 279 -15.97 -54.59 1.06
C ASN A 279 -16.23 -53.35 0.22
N ILE A 280 -16.52 -53.48 -1.06
CA ILE A 280 -16.93 -52.40 -1.95
C ILE A 280 -18.18 -51.68 -1.39
N GLY A 281 -19.16 -52.44 -0.89
CA GLY A 281 -20.35 -51.87 -0.26
C GLY A 281 -20.08 -51.02 0.98
N LYS A 282 -19.15 -51.44 1.82
CA LYS A 282 -18.75 -50.68 3.01
C LYS A 282 -18.11 -49.34 2.64
N TYR A 283 -17.22 -49.35 1.64
CA TYR A 283 -16.59 -48.08 1.14
C TYR A 283 -17.66 -47.14 0.53
N TYR A 284 -18.71 -47.71 -0.08
CA TYR A 284 -19.77 -46.95 -0.75
C TYR A 284 -20.80 -46.38 0.22
N ALA A 285 -21.13 -47.10 1.29
CA ALA A 285 -22.12 -46.69 2.28
C ALA A 285 -21.66 -45.46 3.07
N VAL A 286 -20.37 -45.25 3.18
CA VAL A 286 -19.79 -44.05 3.83
C VAL A 286 -19.98 -42.78 3.00
N SER A 287 -20.14 -42.90 1.66
CA SER A 287 -20.23 -41.75 0.75
C SER A 287 -21.61 -41.08 0.69
N GLN A 288 -22.62 -41.54 1.42
CA GLN A 288 -23.98 -40.97 1.46
C GLN A 288 -24.63 -40.95 2.86
N LEU A 289 -23.81 -40.84 3.91
CA LEU A 289 -24.26 -40.95 5.29
C LEU A 289 -25.06 -39.76 5.80
N THR A 290 -24.74 -38.52 5.32
CA THR A 290 -25.20 -37.28 5.95
C THR A 290 -26.14 -36.46 5.05
N GLY A 291 -26.23 -36.77 3.78
CA GLY A 291 -26.94 -35.95 2.79
C GLY A 291 -26.26 -34.61 2.49
N ASN A 292 -25.09 -34.37 3.09
CA ASN A 292 -24.24 -33.24 2.76
C ASN A 292 -22.93 -33.77 2.15
N LYS A 293 -22.71 -33.43 0.89
CA LYS A 293 -21.55 -33.94 0.11
C LYS A 293 -20.20 -33.63 0.74
N MET A 294 -20.04 -32.44 1.30
CA MET A 294 -18.75 -32.03 1.91
C MET A 294 -18.44 -32.87 3.16
N LEU A 295 -19.43 -33.08 4.01
CA LEU A 295 -19.30 -33.87 5.21
C LEU A 295 -19.02 -35.35 4.87
N ASP A 296 -19.72 -35.89 3.86
CA ASP A 296 -19.50 -37.26 3.39
C ASP A 296 -18.08 -37.46 2.83
N ILE A 297 -17.53 -36.49 2.10
CA ILE A 297 -16.12 -36.49 1.64
C ILE A 297 -15.14 -36.48 2.81
N ILE A 298 -15.38 -35.65 3.83
CA ILE A 298 -14.54 -35.58 5.03
C ILE A 298 -14.57 -36.90 5.79
N ILE A 299 -15.76 -37.46 6.01
CA ILE A 299 -15.92 -38.77 6.68
C ILE A 299 -15.20 -39.86 5.89
N GLY A 300 -15.39 -39.91 4.56
CA GLY A 300 -14.73 -40.88 3.68
C GLY A 300 -13.19 -40.80 3.75
N LYS A 301 -12.64 -39.58 3.77
CA LYS A 301 -11.20 -39.32 3.92
C LYS A 301 -10.67 -39.89 5.24
N TYR A 302 -11.34 -39.59 6.35
CA TYR A 302 -10.90 -40.07 7.67
C TYR A 302 -11.08 -41.58 7.84
N THR A 303 -12.16 -42.16 7.28
CA THR A 303 -12.37 -43.61 7.23
C THR A 303 -11.22 -44.30 6.51
N ALA A 304 -10.83 -43.81 5.31
CA ALA A 304 -9.73 -44.36 4.55
C ALA A 304 -8.37 -44.22 5.31
N LEU A 305 -8.16 -43.07 5.97
CA LEU A 305 -6.94 -42.79 6.71
C LEU A 305 -6.82 -43.68 7.97
N CYS A 306 -7.90 -43.91 8.71
CA CYS A 306 -7.98 -44.79 9.85
C CYS A 306 -7.77 -46.25 9.47
N SER A 307 -8.42 -46.71 8.39
CA SER A 307 -8.25 -48.06 7.85
C SER A 307 -6.80 -48.35 7.47
N LYS A 308 -6.13 -47.38 6.83
CA LYS A 308 -4.71 -47.50 6.48
C LYS A 308 -3.79 -47.62 7.69
N ASN A 309 -4.19 -47.06 8.82
CA ASN A 309 -3.42 -47.10 10.08
C ASN A 309 -3.92 -48.18 11.05
N GLY A 310 -4.80 -49.09 10.62
CA GLY A 310 -5.33 -50.19 11.47
C GLY A 310 -6.27 -49.70 12.55
N LEU A 311 -6.89 -48.53 12.41
CA LEU A 311 -7.83 -47.96 13.37
C LEU A 311 -9.26 -48.14 12.86
N ASP A 312 -10.19 -48.50 13.75
CA ASP A 312 -11.63 -48.54 13.46
C ASP A 312 -12.23 -47.16 13.62
N PHE A 313 -12.81 -46.61 12.53
CA PHE A 313 -13.50 -45.36 12.52
C PHE A 313 -14.99 -45.56 12.23
N ASN A 314 -15.84 -45.20 13.20
CA ASN A 314 -17.28 -45.34 13.07
C ASN A 314 -17.96 -43.97 13.14
N ALA A 315 -18.49 -43.49 12.00
CA ALA A 315 -19.26 -42.27 11.93
C ALA A 315 -20.76 -42.61 11.85
N LYS A 316 -21.55 -41.99 12.73
CA LYS A 316 -23.02 -42.09 12.70
C LYS A 316 -23.63 -40.72 12.52
N ALA A 317 -24.38 -40.53 11.44
CA ALA A 317 -25.25 -39.38 11.27
C ALA A 317 -26.63 -39.70 11.90
N LEU A 318 -27.09 -38.83 12.81
CA LEU A 318 -28.42 -38.95 13.41
C LEU A 318 -29.55 -38.52 12.44
N THR A 319 -29.21 -37.87 11.35
CA THR A 319 -30.13 -37.44 10.29
C THR A 319 -29.41 -37.51 8.96
N SER A 320 -30.14 -37.94 7.92
CA SER A 320 -29.64 -37.98 6.56
C SER A 320 -29.92 -36.69 5.78
N ASN A 321 -30.33 -35.62 6.45
CA ASN A 321 -30.68 -34.35 5.79
C ASN A 321 -29.90 -33.17 6.37
N LEU A 322 -28.56 -33.16 6.15
CA LEU A 322 -27.70 -32.07 6.49
C LEU A 322 -27.37 -31.17 5.27
N SER A 323 -28.17 -31.25 4.20
CA SER A 323 -28.01 -30.46 3.00
C SER A 323 -28.18 -28.95 3.21
N PHE A 324 -28.74 -28.52 4.34
CA PHE A 324 -28.95 -27.12 4.71
C PHE A 324 -27.71 -26.47 5.32
N VAL A 325 -26.67 -27.23 5.69
CA VAL A 325 -25.43 -26.69 6.27
C VAL A 325 -24.52 -26.28 5.12
N HIS A 326 -24.03 -25.04 5.16
CA HIS A 326 -23.14 -24.53 4.13
C HIS A 326 -21.77 -25.23 4.17
N ASP A 327 -21.20 -25.54 3.00
CA ASP A 327 -19.91 -26.24 2.86
C ASP A 327 -18.75 -25.48 3.54
N SER A 328 -18.82 -24.14 3.57
CA SER A 328 -17.87 -23.29 4.29
C SER A 328 -17.84 -23.53 5.79
N ASP A 329 -19.01 -23.80 6.40
CA ASP A 329 -19.14 -23.99 7.84
C ASP A 329 -18.63 -25.38 8.26
N ILE A 330 -18.86 -26.37 7.39
CA ILE A 330 -18.35 -27.74 7.57
C ILE A 330 -16.83 -27.81 7.39
N SER A 331 -16.28 -27.05 6.45
CA SER A 331 -14.82 -27.03 6.24
C SER A 331 -14.06 -26.30 7.34
N ALA A 332 -14.72 -25.48 8.15
CA ALA A 332 -14.15 -24.76 9.27
C ALA A 332 -14.19 -25.55 10.61
N MET A 333 -14.98 -26.65 10.67
CA MET A 333 -15.01 -27.61 11.79
C MET A 333 -13.86 -28.62 11.70
#